data_18f25e96de5f2d11c5a0a55ed8137772
#
_entry.id   18f25e96de5f2d11c5a0a55ed8137772
#
_cell.length_a   1.000
_cell.length_b   1.000
_cell.length_c   1.000
_cell.angle_alpha   90.00
_cell.angle_beta   90.00
_cell.angle_gamma   90.00
#
_symmetry.space_group_name_H-M   'P 1'
#
loop_
_entity.id
_entity.type
_entity.pdbx_description
1 polymer ?
#
loop_
_entity_poly.entity_id
_entity_poly.type
_entity_poly.pdbx_seq_one_letter_code
_entity_poly.pdbx_strand_id
1 'polypeptide(L)'
;MFCLKYSACWIASVGVVIATSAYESFGRWGYLAYCGACAAPAILYPLLYPCDAEAKKPIGERYIVKANVWIAIFSFIGNYWYTHYFYAVLKAEYTFDAHRLNDVPISMYLMTHAYFMFYHVLSNAMLRRIRTGYVNDAWRFAFECAAVGAAAYTTAFMESLTICGFPYYSFEDRHMAYTLGSAFYGIYFLVSFPMFLRVDEEKSMPM
;
A
#
# COMPACT_ATOMS: atom_id res chain seq x y z
N MET A 1 -0.18 2.86 15.55
CA MET A 1 -0.05 4.31 15.19
C MET A 1 1.27 4.69 14.50
N PHE A 2 2.40 4.02 14.74
CA PHE A 2 3.68 4.36 14.09
C PHE A 2 3.57 4.40 12.56
N CYS A 3 3.07 3.33 11.91
CA CYS A 3 2.98 3.25 10.46
C CYS A 3 2.25 4.43 9.82
N LEU A 4 1.12 4.88 10.37
CA LEU A 4 0.38 6.01 9.83
C LEU A 4 1.15 7.34 9.99
N LYS A 5 1.82 7.55 11.15
CA LYS A 5 2.65 8.75 11.35
C LYS A 5 3.86 8.76 10.41
N TYR A 6 4.52 7.61 10.28
CA TYR A 6 5.65 7.47 9.37
C TYR A 6 5.24 7.64 7.90
N SER A 7 4.04 7.18 7.55
CA SER A 7 3.53 7.35 6.18
C SER A 7 3.43 8.82 5.77
N ALA A 8 3.08 9.72 6.68
CA ALA A 8 3.09 11.15 6.38
C ALA A 8 4.50 11.64 5.99
N CYS A 9 5.56 11.09 6.60
CA CYS A 9 6.94 11.48 6.31
C CYS A 9 7.38 11.01 4.91
N TRP A 10 7.19 9.74 4.58
CA TRP A 10 7.60 9.25 3.25
C TRP A 10 6.72 9.82 2.13
N ILE A 11 5.40 10.03 2.35
CA ILE A 11 4.52 10.70 1.38
C ILE A 11 4.99 12.12 1.13
N ALA A 12 5.31 12.88 2.19
CA ALA A 12 5.87 14.21 2.04
C ALA A 12 7.21 14.20 1.28
N SER A 13 8.09 13.21 1.54
CA SER A 13 9.35 13.06 0.82
C SER A 13 9.14 12.80 -0.67
N VAL A 14 8.15 11.96 -1.02
CA VAL A 14 7.76 11.75 -2.44
C VAL A 14 7.29 13.05 -3.07
N GLY A 15 6.45 13.82 -2.36
CA GLY A 15 6.01 15.14 -2.80
C GLY A 15 7.18 16.09 -3.08
N VAL A 16 8.19 16.13 -2.21
CA VAL A 16 9.41 16.92 -2.42
C VAL A 16 10.20 16.44 -3.64
N VAL A 17 10.42 15.13 -3.77
CA VAL A 17 11.14 14.54 -4.92
C VAL A 17 10.46 14.88 -6.24
N ILE A 18 9.12 14.85 -6.28
CA ILE A 18 8.35 15.21 -7.47
C ILE A 18 8.44 16.72 -7.73
N ALA A 19 8.21 17.55 -6.71
CA ALA A 19 8.21 19.02 -6.87
C ALA A 19 9.58 19.59 -7.27
N THR A 20 10.66 18.93 -6.88
CA THR A 20 12.03 19.34 -7.24
C THR A 20 12.57 18.64 -8.50
N SER A 21 11.79 17.75 -9.12
CA SER A 21 12.25 16.88 -10.22
C SER A 21 13.51 16.07 -9.88
N ALA A 22 13.80 15.83 -8.60
CA ALA A 22 14.99 15.11 -8.17
C ALA A 22 15.03 13.66 -8.71
N TYR A 23 13.86 13.07 -9.00
CA TYR A 23 13.72 11.77 -9.63
C TYR A 23 14.43 11.66 -11.00
N GLU A 24 14.60 12.77 -11.72
CA GLU A 24 15.30 12.79 -13.03
C GLU A 24 16.80 12.50 -12.89
N SER A 25 17.37 12.81 -11.72
CA SER A 25 18.76 12.54 -11.41
C SER A 25 19.01 11.13 -10.86
N PHE A 26 17.94 10.37 -10.55
CA PHE A 26 18.07 9.02 -10.00
C PHE A 26 18.41 8.04 -11.13
N GLY A 27 19.60 7.43 -11.05
CA GLY A 27 19.87 6.21 -11.79
C GLY A 27 19.27 5.00 -11.05
N ARG A 28 19.46 3.80 -11.63
CA ARG A 28 18.90 2.55 -11.07
C ARG A 28 19.19 2.32 -9.59
N TRP A 29 20.37 2.71 -9.11
CA TRP A 29 20.76 2.62 -7.70
C TRP A 29 20.10 3.71 -6.84
N GLY A 30 19.90 4.91 -7.39
CA GLY A 30 19.22 6.01 -6.72
C GLY A 30 17.76 5.65 -6.43
N TYR A 31 17.04 5.12 -7.42
CA TYR A 31 15.67 4.61 -7.20
C TYR A 31 15.61 3.51 -6.16
N LEU A 32 16.53 2.55 -6.23
CA LEU A 32 16.59 1.45 -5.27
C LEU A 32 16.84 1.95 -3.84
N ALA A 33 17.82 2.83 -3.67
CA ALA A 33 18.16 3.42 -2.38
C ALA A 33 17.00 4.27 -1.80
N TYR A 34 16.39 5.11 -2.63
CA TYR A 34 15.28 5.97 -2.20
C TYR A 34 14.05 5.15 -1.79
N CYS A 35 13.61 4.22 -2.62
CA CYS A 35 12.45 3.37 -2.30
C CYS A 35 12.74 2.45 -1.11
N GLY A 36 13.98 1.97 -0.99
CA GLY A 36 14.44 1.22 0.18
C GLY A 36 14.40 2.05 1.46
N ALA A 37 14.81 3.31 1.40
CA ALA A 37 14.73 4.24 2.53
C ALA A 37 13.26 4.55 2.94
N CYS A 38 12.33 4.53 1.99
CA CYS A 38 10.89 4.66 2.29
C CYS A 38 10.31 3.38 2.92
N ALA A 39 10.74 2.21 2.51
CA ALA A 39 10.20 0.94 3.02
C ALA A 39 10.85 0.48 4.34
N ALA A 40 12.16 0.61 4.46
CA ALA A 40 12.93 0.05 5.56
C ALA A 40 12.47 0.51 6.96
N PRO A 41 12.17 1.78 7.22
CA PRO A 41 11.70 2.19 8.55
C PRO A 41 10.34 1.61 8.94
N ALA A 42 9.45 1.35 7.99
CA ALA A 42 8.17 0.70 8.27
C ALA A 42 8.35 -0.74 8.76
N ILE A 43 9.45 -1.38 8.39
CA ILE A 43 9.81 -2.75 8.79
C ILE A 43 10.70 -2.73 10.03
N LEU A 44 11.81 -1.99 9.96
CA LEU A 44 12.88 -2.09 10.95
C LEU A 44 12.57 -1.36 12.26
N TYR A 45 11.99 -0.16 12.19
CA TYR A 45 11.77 0.63 13.40
C TYR A 45 10.86 -0.07 14.42
N PRO A 46 9.66 -0.56 14.05
CA PRO A 46 8.80 -1.24 15.02
C PRO A 46 9.30 -2.64 15.43
N LEU A 47 10.20 -3.23 14.64
CA LEU A 47 10.87 -4.47 15.01
C LEU A 47 11.89 -4.24 16.10
N LEU A 48 12.70 -3.16 15.99
CA LEU A 48 13.78 -2.80 16.91
C LEU A 48 13.24 -2.08 18.16
N TYR A 49 12.19 -1.29 17.99
CA TYR A 49 11.56 -0.47 19.05
C TYR A 49 10.06 -0.80 19.16
N PRO A 50 9.70 -2.01 19.61
CA PRO A 50 8.30 -2.38 19.79
C PRO A 50 7.67 -1.53 20.91
N CYS A 51 6.38 -1.22 20.78
CA CYS A 51 5.63 -0.60 21.87
C CYS A 51 5.48 -1.58 23.06
N ASP A 52 5.17 -1.06 24.26
CA ASP A 52 5.10 -1.85 25.50
C ASP A 52 4.17 -3.07 25.41
N ALA A 53 3.06 -2.94 24.69
CA ALA A 53 2.10 -4.03 24.49
C ALA A 53 2.67 -5.15 23.59
N GLU A 54 3.51 -4.79 22.61
CA GLU A 54 4.12 -5.74 21.67
C GLU A 54 5.45 -6.29 22.17
N ALA A 55 6.19 -5.52 23.00
CA ALA A 55 7.49 -5.93 23.53
C ALA A 55 7.44 -7.20 24.37
N LYS A 56 6.30 -7.45 25.03
CA LYS A 56 6.06 -8.62 25.87
C LYS A 56 5.71 -9.89 25.08
N LYS A 57 5.36 -9.74 23.80
CA LYS A 57 5.00 -10.87 22.92
C LYS A 57 6.23 -11.42 22.21
N PRO A 58 6.29 -12.74 21.96
CA PRO A 58 7.27 -13.31 21.03
C PRO A 58 7.21 -12.60 19.69
N ILE A 59 8.35 -12.50 18.99
CA ILE A 59 8.47 -11.74 17.72
C ILE A 59 7.39 -12.15 16.71
N GLY A 60 7.15 -13.44 16.53
CA GLY A 60 6.16 -13.96 15.56
C GLY A 60 4.69 -13.67 15.93
N GLU A 61 4.41 -13.30 17.18
CA GLU A 61 3.05 -12.99 17.65
C GLU A 61 2.76 -11.49 17.61
N ARG A 62 3.79 -10.65 17.37
CA ARG A 62 3.63 -9.20 17.29
C ARG A 62 2.81 -8.83 16.05
N TYR A 63 1.79 -8.01 16.25
CA TYR A 63 0.94 -7.51 15.14
C TYR A 63 1.78 -6.93 14.01
N ILE A 64 2.75 -6.08 14.33
CA ILE A 64 3.55 -5.41 13.31
C ILE A 64 4.40 -6.38 12.48
N VAL A 65 4.88 -7.45 13.08
CA VAL A 65 5.64 -8.49 12.35
C VAL A 65 4.71 -9.26 11.41
N LYS A 66 3.55 -9.71 11.92
CA LYS A 66 2.53 -10.37 11.11
C LYS A 66 2.06 -9.47 9.96
N ALA A 67 1.81 -8.19 10.24
CA ALA A 67 1.42 -7.20 9.25
C ALA A 67 2.49 -7.02 8.16
N ASN A 68 3.76 -6.86 8.53
CA ASN A 68 4.84 -6.72 7.56
C ASN A 68 5.03 -7.98 6.71
N VAL A 69 4.96 -9.17 7.31
CA VAL A 69 5.04 -10.44 6.55
C VAL A 69 3.87 -10.56 5.58
N TRP A 70 2.64 -10.26 6.03
CA TRP A 70 1.47 -10.29 5.19
C TRP A 70 1.58 -9.31 4.01
N ILE A 71 1.96 -8.05 4.28
CA ILE A 71 2.16 -7.03 3.25
C ILE A 71 3.31 -7.43 2.30
N ALA A 72 4.42 -7.97 2.79
CA ALA A 72 5.53 -8.39 1.95
C ALA A 72 5.10 -9.45 0.93
N ILE A 73 4.37 -10.47 1.39
CA ILE A 73 3.85 -11.52 0.50
C ILE A 73 2.83 -10.95 -0.47
N PHE A 74 1.87 -10.18 0.02
CA PHE A 74 0.78 -9.65 -0.78
C PHE A 74 1.27 -8.63 -1.83
N SER A 75 2.18 -7.72 -1.45
CA SER A 75 2.76 -6.75 -2.37
C SER A 75 3.67 -7.42 -3.41
N PHE A 76 4.43 -8.45 -3.01
CA PHE A 76 5.24 -9.23 -3.95
C PHE A 76 4.36 -9.91 -5.00
N ILE A 77 3.30 -10.59 -4.57
CA ILE A 77 2.32 -11.24 -5.46
C ILE A 77 1.71 -10.19 -6.40
N GLY A 78 1.30 -9.04 -5.86
CA GLY A 78 0.74 -7.93 -6.63
C GLY A 78 1.70 -7.45 -7.72
N ASN A 79 2.94 -7.15 -7.38
CA ASN A 79 3.92 -6.69 -8.37
C ASN A 79 4.31 -7.76 -9.37
N TYR A 80 4.41 -9.03 -8.96
CA TYR A 80 4.91 -10.09 -9.82
C TYR A 80 3.85 -10.61 -10.81
N TRP A 81 2.59 -10.81 -10.38
CA TRP A 81 1.54 -11.40 -11.22
C TRP A 81 0.52 -10.40 -11.74
N TYR A 82 0.19 -9.38 -10.96
CA TYR A 82 -0.78 -8.36 -11.39
C TYR A 82 -0.25 -7.49 -12.54
N THR A 83 1.04 -7.47 -12.74
CA THR A 83 1.70 -6.79 -13.85
C THR A 83 1.24 -7.27 -15.22
N HIS A 84 0.79 -8.52 -15.34
CA HIS A 84 0.21 -8.98 -16.59
C HIS A 84 -1.00 -8.11 -17.02
N TYR A 85 -1.86 -7.75 -16.06
CA TYR A 85 -2.93 -6.80 -16.29
C TYR A 85 -2.39 -5.41 -16.67
N PHE A 86 -1.41 -4.91 -15.93
CA PHE A 86 -0.79 -3.60 -16.15
C PHE A 86 -0.18 -3.50 -17.57
N TYR A 87 0.64 -4.47 -17.96
CA TYR A 87 1.29 -4.46 -19.28
C TYR A 87 0.39 -4.91 -20.43
N ALA A 88 -0.36 -6.00 -20.25
CA ALA A 88 -1.11 -6.60 -21.34
C ALA A 88 -2.45 -5.92 -21.59
N VAL A 89 -3.16 -5.48 -20.55
CA VAL A 89 -4.48 -4.87 -20.65
C VAL A 89 -4.41 -3.35 -20.71
N LEU A 90 -3.76 -2.72 -19.74
CA LEU A 90 -3.63 -1.25 -19.69
C LEU A 90 -2.56 -0.72 -20.64
N LYS A 91 -1.72 -1.59 -21.21
CA LYS A 91 -0.58 -1.18 -22.05
C LYS A 91 0.29 -0.11 -21.38
N ALA A 92 0.49 -0.30 -20.07
CA ALA A 92 1.29 0.61 -19.27
C ALA A 92 2.74 0.12 -19.20
N GLU A 93 3.68 1.05 -19.11
CA GLU A 93 5.12 0.74 -19.05
C GLU A 93 5.83 1.63 -18.05
N TYR A 94 6.87 1.08 -17.41
CA TYR A 94 7.83 1.86 -16.64
C TYR A 94 8.98 2.29 -17.57
N THR A 95 9.17 3.58 -17.77
CA THR A 95 10.15 4.11 -18.75
C THR A 95 11.50 4.50 -18.14
N PHE A 96 11.64 4.52 -16.81
CA PHE A 96 12.89 4.88 -16.16
C PHE A 96 13.90 3.71 -16.07
N ASP A 97 15.19 4.06 -15.99
CA ASP A 97 16.27 3.06 -15.84
C ASP A 97 16.22 2.43 -14.44
N ALA A 98 16.05 1.11 -14.40
CA ALA A 98 15.94 0.36 -13.14
C ALA A 98 16.36 -1.10 -13.32
N HIS A 99 16.82 -1.73 -12.24
CA HIS A 99 16.88 -3.19 -12.15
C HIS A 99 15.44 -3.72 -12.10
N ARG A 100 15.15 -4.76 -12.89
CA ARG A 100 13.78 -5.28 -13.04
C ARG A 100 13.69 -6.74 -12.66
N LEU A 101 12.53 -7.11 -12.13
CA LEU A 101 12.10 -8.49 -11.91
C LEU A 101 10.70 -8.63 -12.52
N ASN A 102 10.53 -9.53 -13.51
CA ASN A 102 9.31 -9.67 -14.30
C ASN A 102 8.86 -8.33 -14.90
N ASP A 103 9.79 -7.61 -15.55
CA ASP A 103 9.64 -6.27 -16.12
C ASP A 103 9.30 -5.14 -15.15
N VAL A 104 9.02 -5.44 -13.88
CA VAL A 104 8.77 -4.45 -12.83
C VAL A 104 10.09 -3.98 -12.23
N PRO A 105 10.29 -2.66 -12.07
CA PRO A 105 11.42 -2.14 -11.32
C PRO A 105 11.48 -2.69 -9.89
N ILE A 106 12.63 -3.17 -9.45
CA ILE A 106 12.79 -3.71 -8.08
C ILE A 106 12.50 -2.61 -7.04
N SER A 107 12.80 -1.37 -7.36
CA SER A 107 12.41 -0.21 -6.53
C SER A 107 10.90 -0.14 -6.26
N MET A 108 10.07 -0.58 -7.22
CA MET A 108 8.61 -0.60 -7.04
C MET A 108 8.15 -1.69 -6.06
N TYR A 109 8.83 -2.85 -5.99
CA TYR A 109 8.53 -3.84 -4.95
C TYR A 109 8.75 -3.27 -3.54
N LEU A 110 9.79 -2.46 -3.36
CA LEU A 110 10.05 -1.79 -2.08
C LEU A 110 9.02 -0.69 -1.81
N MET A 111 8.75 0.15 -2.81
CA MET A 111 7.82 1.25 -2.65
C MET A 111 6.38 0.76 -2.43
N THR A 112 5.96 -0.30 -3.12
CA THR A 112 4.65 -0.93 -2.92
C THR A 112 4.50 -1.47 -1.49
N HIS A 113 5.57 -1.95 -0.86
CA HIS A 113 5.51 -2.34 0.55
C HIS A 113 5.12 -1.14 1.44
N ALA A 114 5.71 0.04 1.22
CA ALA A 114 5.37 1.25 1.97
C ALA A 114 3.92 1.71 1.70
N TYR A 115 3.49 1.72 0.43
CA TYR A 115 2.11 2.08 0.04
C TYR A 115 1.09 1.12 0.65
N PHE A 116 1.29 -0.18 0.48
CA PHE A 116 0.35 -1.19 0.97
C PHE A 116 0.30 -1.22 2.49
N MET A 117 1.42 -1.02 3.18
CA MET A 117 1.40 -0.87 4.63
C MET A 117 0.52 0.32 5.03
N PHE A 118 0.64 1.46 4.37
CA PHE A 118 -0.20 2.62 4.64
C PHE A 118 -1.68 2.32 4.41
N TYR A 119 -2.05 1.82 3.22
CA TYR A 119 -3.43 1.58 2.85
C TYR A 119 -4.12 0.56 3.77
N HIS A 120 -3.43 -0.54 4.07
CA HIS A 120 -3.99 -1.60 4.88
C HIS A 120 -4.08 -1.23 6.37
N VAL A 121 -3.10 -0.53 6.92
CA VAL A 121 -3.17 -0.04 8.31
C VAL A 121 -4.26 1.03 8.43
N LEU A 122 -4.45 1.90 7.42
CA LEU A 122 -5.53 2.88 7.40
C LEU A 122 -6.90 2.19 7.34
N SER A 123 -7.06 1.20 6.44
CA SER A 123 -8.30 0.42 6.33
C SER A 123 -8.59 -0.35 7.62
N ASN A 124 -7.57 -0.92 8.26
CA ASN A 124 -7.71 -1.59 9.55
C ASN A 124 -8.20 -0.63 10.64
N ALA A 125 -7.61 0.56 10.72
CA ALA A 125 -8.03 1.59 11.66
C ALA A 125 -9.49 2.01 11.44
N MET A 126 -9.89 2.21 10.18
CA MET A 126 -11.27 2.54 9.80
C MET A 126 -12.24 1.43 10.23
N LEU A 127 -11.95 0.18 9.88
CA LEU A 127 -12.82 -0.96 10.21
C LEU A 127 -12.90 -1.21 11.72
N ARG A 128 -11.80 -1.07 12.45
CA ARG A 128 -11.82 -1.11 13.92
C ARG A 128 -12.73 -0.04 14.49
N ARG A 129 -12.64 1.19 13.99
CA ARG A 129 -13.48 2.31 14.44
C ARG A 129 -14.97 2.01 14.23
N ILE A 130 -15.33 1.43 13.08
CA ILE A 130 -16.72 1.03 12.83
C ILE A 130 -17.13 -0.07 13.81
N ARG A 131 -16.32 -1.12 13.98
CA ARG A 131 -16.65 -2.27 14.83
C ARG A 131 -16.76 -1.95 16.31
N THR A 132 -16.01 -0.97 16.78
CA THR A 132 -16.05 -0.55 18.19
C THR A 132 -17.00 0.59 18.47
N GLY A 133 -17.44 1.32 17.44
CA GLY A 133 -18.33 2.47 17.59
C GLY A 133 -19.82 2.18 17.32
N TYR A 134 -20.14 1.05 16.71
CA TYR A 134 -21.51 0.69 16.33
C TYR A 134 -21.94 -0.66 16.90
N VAL A 135 -23.22 -0.81 17.16
CA VAL A 135 -23.83 -2.06 17.64
C VAL A 135 -23.64 -3.16 16.57
N ASN A 136 -23.41 -4.39 17.01
CA ASN A 136 -23.19 -5.52 16.10
C ASN A 136 -24.52 -6.01 15.52
N ASP A 137 -24.94 -5.40 14.43
CA ASP A 137 -26.18 -5.70 13.71
C ASP A 137 -25.99 -5.67 12.18
N ALA A 138 -27.05 -5.87 11.43
CA ALA A 138 -27.03 -5.84 9.96
C ALA A 138 -26.63 -4.47 9.39
N TRP A 139 -26.95 -3.37 10.09
CA TRP A 139 -26.60 -2.03 9.66
C TRP A 139 -25.10 -1.77 9.77
N ARG A 140 -24.46 -2.24 10.86
CA ARG A 140 -22.99 -2.16 10.97
C ARG A 140 -22.33 -2.96 9.87
N PHE A 141 -22.81 -4.18 9.56
CA PHE A 141 -22.28 -4.98 8.47
C PHE A 141 -22.41 -4.26 7.11
N ALA A 142 -23.58 -3.70 6.81
CA ALA A 142 -23.79 -2.92 5.60
C ALA A 142 -22.86 -1.70 5.53
N PHE A 143 -22.65 -1.02 6.65
CA PHE A 143 -21.72 0.11 6.74
C PHE A 143 -20.26 -0.32 6.55
N GLU A 144 -19.83 -1.45 7.12
CA GLU A 144 -18.50 -2.01 6.87
C GLU A 144 -18.29 -2.31 5.37
N CYS A 145 -19.27 -2.95 4.71
CA CYS A 145 -19.20 -3.23 3.28
C CYS A 145 -19.09 -1.96 2.43
N ALA A 146 -19.92 -0.96 2.73
CA ALA A 146 -19.91 0.33 2.03
C ALA A 146 -18.57 1.07 2.24
N ALA A 147 -18.06 1.08 3.48
CA ALA A 147 -16.78 1.70 3.81
C ALA A 147 -15.60 1.01 3.12
N VAL A 148 -15.59 -0.34 3.07
CA VAL A 148 -14.57 -1.10 2.33
C VAL A 148 -14.65 -0.79 0.84
N GLY A 149 -15.84 -0.78 0.24
CA GLY A 149 -16.03 -0.45 -1.17
C GLY A 149 -15.54 0.96 -1.51
N ALA A 150 -15.93 1.94 -0.71
CA ALA A 150 -15.49 3.33 -0.88
C ALA A 150 -13.97 3.47 -0.73
N ALA A 151 -13.38 2.87 0.32
CA ALA A 151 -11.94 2.93 0.54
C ALA A 151 -11.17 2.22 -0.57
N ALA A 152 -11.60 1.04 -1.02
CA ALA A 152 -10.96 0.28 -2.09
C ALA A 152 -10.95 1.06 -3.41
N TYR A 153 -12.08 1.62 -3.81
CA TYR A 153 -12.14 2.41 -5.04
C TYR A 153 -11.34 3.71 -4.93
N THR A 154 -11.47 4.44 -3.82
CA THR A 154 -10.72 5.69 -3.60
C THR A 154 -9.21 5.44 -3.62
N THR A 155 -8.73 4.38 -2.97
CA THR A 155 -7.31 4.02 -2.98
C THR A 155 -6.82 3.72 -4.39
N ALA A 156 -7.53 2.89 -5.13
CA ALA A 156 -7.17 2.52 -6.50
C ALA A 156 -7.21 3.73 -7.45
N PHE A 157 -8.24 4.56 -7.35
CA PHE A 157 -8.38 5.75 -8.19
C PHE A 157 -7.29 6.79 -7.91
N MET A 158 -7.00 7.07 -6.64
CA MET A 158 -5.96 8.03 -6.25
C MET A 158 -4.57 7.56 -6.67
N GLU A 159 -4.30 6.26 -6.59
CA GLU A 159 -3.05 5.69 -7.09
C GLU A 159 -2.97 5.79 -8.61
N SER A 160 -4.01 5.43 -9.34
CA SER A 160 -4.07 5.60 -10.81
C SER A 160 -3.89 7.06 -11.21
N LEU A 161 -4.50 7.99 -10.49
CA LEU A 161 -4.38 9.44 -10.74
C LEU A 161 -2.93 9.91 -10.60
N THR A 162 -2.23 9.47 -9.57
CA THR A 162 -0.82 9.84 -9.34
C THR A 162 0.11 9.19 -10.35
N ILE A 163 -0.08 7.92 -10.66
CA ILE A 163 0.74 7.15 -11.62
C ILE A 163 0.57 7.70 -13.04
N CYS A 164 -0.66 7.95 -13.51
CA CYS A 164 -0.91 8.47 -14.84
C CYS A 164 -0.38 9.90 -15.03
N GLY A 165 -0.21 10.67 -13.96
CA GLY A 165 0.40 11.99 -13.97
C GLY A 165 1.93 12.00 -13.94
N PHE A 166 2.55 10.86 -13.59
CA PHE A 166 4.00 10.79 -13.44
C PHE A 166 4.69 10.50 -14.78
N PRO A 167 5.71 11.28 -15.19
CA PRO A 167 6.26 11.23 -16.55
C PRO A 167 6.98 9.93 -16.90
N TYR A 168 7.38 9.12 -15.91
CA TYR A 168 8.07 7.84 -16.12
C TYR A 168 7.14 6.63 -16.17
N TYR A 169 5.82 6.89 -16.31
CA TYR A 169 4.83 5.89 -16.68
C TYR A 169 4.26 6.25 -18.04
N SER A 170 4.32 5.32 -18.98
CA SER A 170 3.66 5.40 -20.28
C SER A 170 2.37 4.59 -20.25
N PHE A 171 1.32 5.12 -20.88
CA PHE A 171 0.03 4.45 -21.07
C PHE A 171 -0.42 4.65 -22.51
N GLU A 172 -0.92 3.60 -23.15
CA GLU A 172 -1.55 3.71 -24.47
C GLU A 172 -2.86 4.50 -24.38
N ASP A 173 -3.69 4.21 -23.35
CA ASP A 173 -4.94 4.94 -23.08
C ASP A 173 -5.01 5.29 -21.58
N ARG A 174 -4.75 6.55 -21.28
CA ARG A 174 -4.84 7.07 -19.88
C ARG A 174 -6.28 7.10 -19.38
N HIS A 175 -7.27 7.31 -20.25
CA HIS A 175 -8.66 7.31 -19.82
C HIS A 175 -9.10 5.92 -19.37
N MET A 176 -8.68 4.89 -20.09
CA MET A 176 -8.92 3.50 -19.67
C MET A 176 -8.23 3.20 -18.34
N ALA A 177 -7.03 3.72 -18.11
CA ALA A 177 -6.34 3.56 -16.82
C ALA A 177 -7.12 4.18 -15.64
N TYR A 178 -7.68 5.38 -15.83
CA TYR A 178 -8.49 6.05 -14.80
C TYR A 178 -9.81 5.33 -14.52
N THR A 179 -10.46 4.82 -15.52
CA THR A 179 -11.79 4.21 -15.40
C THR A 179 -11.71 2.72 -15.09
N LEU A 180 -11.47 1.92 -16.11
CA LEU A 180 -11.42 0.47 -16.02
C LEU A 180 -10.26 0.02 -15.12
N GLY A 181 -9.09 0.66 -15.26
CA GLY A 181 -7.92 0.39 -14.45
C GLY A 181 -8.18 0.55 -12.97
N SER A 182 -8.76 1.66 -12.56
CA SER A 182 -9.10 1.90 -11.16
C SER A 182 -10.17 0.95 -10.64
N ALA A 183 -11.17 0.61 -11.45
CA ALA A 183 -12.22 -0.33 -11.05
C ALA A 183 -11.66 -1.73 -10.79
N PHE A 184 -10.86 -2.27 -11.72
CA PHE A 184 -10.23 -3.58 -11.56
C PHE A 184 -9.20 -3.60 -10.44
N TYR A 185 -8.40 -2.55 -10.31
CA TYR A 185 -7.45 -2.44 -9.22
C TYR A 185 -8.16 -2.31 -7.86
N GLY A 186 -9.32 -1.65 -7.83
CA GLY A 186 -10.17 -1.57 -6.64
C GLY A 186 -10.62 -2.93 -6.10
N ILE A 187 -10.84 -3.92 -6.97
CA ILE A 187 -11.18 -5.30 -6.57
C ILE A 187 -10.08 -5.89 -5.69
N TYR A 188 -8.82 -5.59 -5.99
CA TYR A 188 -7.67 -6.02 -5.20
C TYR A 188 -7.77 -5.57 -3.74
N PHE A 189 -8.13 -4.30 -3.52
CA PHE A 189 -8.32 -3.76 -2.18
C PHE A 189 -9.64 -4.18 -1.53
N LEU A 190 -10.69 -4.37 -2.33
CA LEU A 190 -11.97 -4.89 -1.84
C LEU A 190 -11.80 -6.25 -1.14
N VAL A 191 -10.91 -7.08 -1.66
CA VAL A 191 -10.59 -8.38 -1.08
C VAL A 191 -9.56 -8.24 0.06
N SER A 192 -8.50 -7.48 -0.15
CA SER A 192 -7.36 -7.45 0.76
C SER A 192 -7.61 -6.70 2.07
N PHE A 193 -8.41 -5.64 2.08
CA PHE A 193 -8.70 -4.89 3.30
C PHE A 193 -9.41 -5.75 4.37
N PRO A 194 -10.49 -6.49 4.07
CA PRO A 194 -11.08 -7.42 5.03
C PRO A 194 -10.16 -8.57 5.42
N MET A 195 -9.31 -9.04 4.49
CA MET A 195 -8.33 -10.09 4.79
C MET A 195 -7.27 -9.58 5.78
N PHE A 196 -6.74 -8.40 5.55
CA PHE A 196 -5.74 -7.80 6.43
C PHE A 196 -6.27 -7.54 7.84
N LEU A 197 -7.54 -7.19 8.00
CA LEU A 197 -8.16 -7.02 9.31
C LEU A 197 -8.08 -8.30 10.17
N ARG A 198 -7.94 -9.49 9.56
CA ARG A 198 -7.79 -10.74 10.30
C ARG A 198 -6.42 -10.89 10.97
N VAL A 199 -5.43 -10.14 10.51
CA VAL A 199 -4.10 -10.06 11.13
C VAL A 199 -4.16 -9.37 12.50
N ASP A 200 -5.15 -8.48 12.69
CA ASP A 200 -5.40 -7.78 13.94
C ASP A 200 -6.28 -8.64 14.85
N GLU A 201 -5.66 -9.29 15.82
CA GLU A 201 -6.35 -10.13 16.80
C GLU A 201 -7.16 -9.31 17.82
N GLU A 202 -6.80 -8.04 18.00
CA GLU A 202 -7.44 -7.10 18.93
C GLU A 202 -8.48 -6.18 18.24
N LYS A 203 -8.94 -6.58 17.05
CA LYS A 203 -9.85 -5.77 16.19
C LYS A 203 -11.18 -5.35 16.81
N SER A 204 -11.57 -5.98 17.91
CA SER A 204 -12.78 -5.65 18.70
C SER A 204 -12.50 -4.68 19.86
N MET A 205 -11.23 -4.35 20.13
CA MET A 205 -10.85 -3.39 21.16
C MET A 205 -10.73 -1.98 20.58
N PRO A 206 -11.12 -0.93 21.30
CA PRO A 206 -10.85 0.45 20.90
C PRO A 206 -9.35 0.69 20.68
N MET A 207 -9.03 1.59 19.75
CA MET A 207 -7.63 2.00 19.47
C MET A 207 -7.18 3.05 20.51
#